data_4b338742c395bd7b1421442005ef2d12
#
_entry.id   4b338742c395bd7b1421442005ef2d12
#
_cell.length_a   1.000
_cell.length_b   1.000
_cell.length_c   1.000
_cell.angle_alpha   90.00
_cell.angle_beta   90.00
_cell.angle_gamma   90.00
#
_symmetry.space_group_name_H-M   'P 1'
#
loop_
_entity.id
_entity.type
_entity.pdbx_description
1 polymer ?
#
loop_
_entity_poly.entity_id
_entity_poly.type
_entity_poly.pdbx_seq_one_letter_code
_entity_poly.pdbx_strand_id
1 'polypeptide(L)'
;MIGFPDIVLTTQPTTSRAPVFRGAALRVQSITDPEFLISGPSETGKTFASLYRLDRLLATTKKAQAGLMRKVRVTIGPTVLVTYQRVIAMTGSGAHPYGGKSPEWYDYPNGARLWIGGMDDPGKVLSGERDWIYVNQAEELTQADWETLSTRATGRGAVTATPMLFGDCNPGPADHWILRRKEAGALTLLESHHADNPSLYTDDGMLTDQGKRSMAALDRLTGVRKQRLRYGRWVGAEGEYYTQLDSDRHIVAMPQYAGWRVWGALDYGFSHPLSFGVYTIDPDDNVYCIGHHAKHKWYIPQHADAMDDLLDSLGIEKWGLRIVAGHDCWNAGKDDPETIADKFAKRGYIFERAIISRILGARALGERLGNPACDPPIAPSLFFVAQTRPIFDTLARMVHDPKNAEDVLKVNADGDGRGGDDDFDQVRYAMMAVGTPETAIGVFAQGRARVPMGGEKRGRR
;
A
#
# COMPACT_ATOMS: atom_id res chain seq x y z
N MET A 1 -47.93 -48.72 -16.32
CA MET A 1 -47.17 -47.74 -17.09
C MET A 1 -47.74 -46.38 -16.78
N ILE A 2 -47.04 -45.62 -15.94
CA ILE A 2 -47.42 -44.25 -15.59
C ILE A 2 -46.47 -43.35 -16.37
N GLY A 3 -47.02 -42.67 -17.40
CA GLY A 3 -46.27 -41.74 -18.24
C GLY A 3 -45.90 -40.49 -17.49
N PHE A 4 -44.63 -40.08 -17.55
CA PHE A 4 -44.16 -38.77 -17.08
C PHE A 4 -44.56 -37.73 -18.13
N PRO A 5 -45.03 -36.54 -17.73
CA PRO A 5 -45.30 -35.47 -18.68
C PRO A 5 -43.98 -34.87 -19.19
N ASP A 6 -43.89 -34.70 -20.50
CA ASP A 6 -42.80 -34.02 -21.18
C ASP A 6 -42.68 -32.57 -20.68
N ILE A 7 -41.60 -32.25 -19.98
CA ILE A 7 -41.26 -30.87 -19.63
C ILE A 7 -40.69 -30.22 -20.90
N VAL A 8 -41.52 -29.48 -21.61
CA VAL A 8 -41.09 -28.59 -22.69
C VAL A 8 -40.34 -27.41 -22.04
N LEU A 9 -39.02 -27.47 -22.07
CA LEU A 9 -38.18 -26.32 -21.77
C LEU A 9 -38.35 -25.29 -22.89
N THR A 10 -39.27 -24.35 -22.71
CA THR A 10 -39.35 -23.16 -23.55
C THR A 10 -38.15 -22.25 -23.18
N THR A 11 -37.11 -22.33 -24.00
CA THR A 11 -36.02 -21.34 -24.00
C THR A 11 -36.59 -20.01 -24.54
N GLN A 12 -37.05 -19.16 -23.66
CA GLN A 12 -37.25 -17.76 -24.04
C GLN A 12 -35.88 -17.15 -24.35
N PRO A 13 -35.70 -16.45 -25.49
CA PRO A 13 -34.49 -15.70 -25.72
C PRO A 13 -34.43 -14.56 -24.68
N THR A 14 -33.58 -14.71 -23.69
CA THR A 14 -33.23 -13.59 -22.79
C THR A 14 -32.58 -12.52 -23.68
N THR A 15 -33.32 -11.43 -23.95
CA THR A 15 -32.75 -10.21 -24.48
C THR A 15 -31.69 -9.75 -23.50
N SER A 16 -30.42 -10.03 -23.81
CA SER A 16 -29.31 -9.66 -22.95
C SER A 16 -29.17 -8.14 -22.93
N ARG A 17 -29.76 -7.52 -21.92
CA ARG A 17 -29.54 -6.10 -21.66
C ARG A 17 -28.09 -5.94 -21.29
N ALA A 18 -27.34 -5.07 -21.97
CA ALA A 18 -25.95 -4.77 -21.62
C ALA A 18 -25.86 -4.38 -20.14
N PRO A 19 -24.84 -4.86 -19.40
CA PRO A 19 -24.70 -4.53 -18.00
C PRO A 19 -24.47 -3.03 -17.81
N VAL A 20 -25.07 -2.48 -16.78
CA VAL A 20 -24.85 -1.08 -16.36
C VAL A 20 -23.65 -1.03 -15.46
N PHE A 21 -22.68 -0.19 -15.78
CA PHE A 21 -21.51 0.11 -14.93
C PHE A 21 -21.56 1.55 -14.44
N ARG A 22 -21.11 1.79 -13.21
CA ARG A 22 -21.01 3.11 -12.60
C ARG A 22 -19.65 3.31 -11.95
N GLY A 23 -19.25 4.54 -11.64
CA GLY A 23 -18.05 4.88 -10.92
C GLY A 23 -16.79 4.19 -11.43
N ALA A 24 -16.04 3.55 -10.54
CA ALA A 24 -14.82 2.82 -10.90
C ALA A 24 -15.07 1.65 -11.85
N ALA A 25 -16.19 0.93 -11.72
CA ALA A 25 -16.55 -0.17 -12.62
C ALA A 25 -16.76 0.31 -14.07
N LEU A 26 -17.29 1.51 -14.27
CA LEU A 26 -17.40 2.14 -15.59
C LEU A 26 -16.02 2.55 -16.13
N ARG A 27 -15.16 3.14 -15.30
CA ARG A 27 -13.80 3.54 -15.69
C ARG A 27 -12.97 2.32 -16.13
N VAL A 28 -13.11 1.18 -15.47
CA VAL A 28 -12.47 -0.07 -15.87
C VAL A 28 -12.75 -0.41 -17.33
N GLN A 29 -13.90 -0.06 -17.90
CA GLN A 29 -14.25 -0.44 -19.28
C GLN A 29 -13.44 0.33 -20.34
N SER A 30 -12.82 1.45 -20.01
CA SER A 30 -12.14 2.34 -20.98
C SER A 30 -10.70 2.71 -20.64
N ILE A 31 -10.23 2.48 -19.39
CA ILE A 31 -8.86 2.82 -18.99
C ILE A 31 -7.83 2.05 -19.81
N THR A 32 -6.73 2.70 -20.19
CA THR A 32 -5.66 2.14 -21.02
C THR A 32 -4.29 2.17 -20.34
N ASP A 33 -4.26 2.49 -19.06
CA ASP A 33 -3.02 2.49 -18.28
C ASP A 33 -2.37 1.11 -18.28
N PRO A 34 -1.04 1.03 -18.39
CA PRO A 34 -0.32 -0.25 -18.46
C PRO A 34 -0.54 -1.14 -17.23
N GLU A 35 -0.62 -0.52 -16.04
CA GLU A 35 -0.90 -1.20 -14.79
C GLU A 35 -2.03 -0.50 -14.04
N PHE A 36 -3.12 -1.21 -13.76
CA PHE A 36 -4.19 -0.66 -12.93
C PHE A 36 -4.93 -1.72 -12.11
N LEU A 37 -5.46 -1.31 -10.97
CA LEU A 37 -6.31 -2.11 -10.11
C LEU A 37 -7.61 -1.38 -9.79
N ILE A 38 -8.70 -2.14 -9.64
CA ILE A 38 -9.92 -1.66 -9.01
C ILE A 38 -9.97 -2.19 -7.57
N SER A 39 -9.91 -1.28 -6.61
CA SER A 39 -9.94 -1.56 -5.17
C SER A 39 -11.26 -1.11 -4.56
N GLY A 40 -11.66 -1.74 -3.49
CA GLY A 40 -12.83 -1.31 -2.74
C GLY A 40 -13.42 -2.41 -1.87
N PRO A 41 -14.47 -2.11 -1.09
CA PRO A 41 -15.10 -3.08 -0.20
C PRO A 41 -15.70 -4.27 -0.95
N SER A 42 -16.15 -5.26 -0.21
CA SER A 42 -16.84 -6.43 -0.80
C SER A 42 -18.13 -6.01 -1.51
N GLU A 43 -18.52 -6.79 -2.52
CA GLU A 43 -19.79 -6.64 -3.26
C GLU A 43 -19.94 -5.36 -4.10
N THR A 44 -18.86 -4.63 -4.40
CA THR A 44 -18.91 -3.46 -5.28
C THR A 44 -18.94 -3.80 -6.78
N GLY A 45 -18.86 -5.09 -7.15
CA GLY A 45 -18.90 -5.53 -8.55
C GLY A 45 -17.56 -5.51 -9.28
N LYS A 46 -16.45 -5.30 -8.58
CA LYS A 46 -15.08 -5.21 -9.13
C LYS A 46 -14.71 -6.36 -10.07
N THR A 47 -14.84 -7.57 -9.56
CA THR A 47 -14.51 -8.81 -10.31
C THR A 47 -15.35 -8.95 -11.57
N PHE A 48 -16.66 -8.67 -11.47
CA PHE A 48 -17.55 -8.74 -12.63
C PHE A 48 -17.16 -7.71 -13.70
N ALA A 49 -16.91 -6.46 -13.32
CA ALA A 49 -16.51 -5.41 -14.25
C ALA A 49 -15.19 -5.72 -14.95
N SER A 50 -14.20 -6.23 -14.21
CA SER A 50 -12.89 -6.61 -14.76
C SER A 50 -12.97 -7.79 -15.73
N LEU A 51 -13.74 -8.82 -15.37
CA LEU A 51 -13.95 -9.99 -16.22
C LEU A 51 -14.76 -9.65 -17.47
N TYR A 52 -15.76 -8.79 -17.36
CA TYR A 52 -16.52 -8.29 -18.51
C TYR A 52 -15.61 -7.58 -19.51
N ARG A 53 -14.73 -6.68 -19.02
CA ARG A 53 -13.71 -6.06 -19.86
C ARG A 53 -12.81 -7.09 -20.54
N LEU A 54 -12.28 -8.03 -19.76
CA LEU A 54 -11.39 -9.08 -20.28
C LEU A 54 -12.03 -9.87 -21.42
N ASP A 55 -13.27 -10.31 -21.19
CA ASP A 55 -14.04 -11.06 -22.19
C ASP A 55 -14.27 -10.23 -23.46
N ARG A 56 -14.64 -8.95 -23.32
CA ARG A 56 -14.83 -8.03 -24.45
C ARG A 56 -13.54 -7.83 -25.26
N LEU A 57 -12.41 -7.63 -24.58
CA LEU A 57 -11.11 -7.50 -25.25
C LEU A 57 -10.78 -8.76 -26.07
N LEU A 58 -10.96 -9.95 -25.48
CA LEU A 58 -10.71 -11.23 -26.16
C LEU A 58 -11.68 -11.48 -27.31
N ALA A 59 -12.97 -11.19 -27.13
CA ALA A 59 -13.96 -11.38 -28.16
C ALA A 59 -13.77 -10.46 -29.39
N THR A 60 -13.19 -9.27 -29.18
CA THR A 60 -12.99 -8.28 -30.24
C THR A 60 -11.62 -8.30 -30.90
N THR A 61 -10.61 -8.90 -30.24
CA THR A 61 -9.24 -8.92 -30.75
C THR A 61 -8.84 -10.31 -31.21
N LYS A 62 -8.69 -10.47 -32.52
CA LYS A 62 -8.35 -11.75 -33.15
C LYS A 62 -7.01 -12.28 -32.67
N LYS A 63 -7.00 -13.58 -32.28
CA LYS A 63 -5.80 -14.31 -31.82
C LYS A 63 -5.15 -13.76 -30.53
N ALA A 64 -5.81 -12.87 -29.80
CA ALA A 64 -5.28 -12.33 -28.57
C ALA A 64 -5.00 -13.40 -27.53
N GLN A 65 -3.93 -13.21 -26.75
CA GLN A 65 -3.51 -14.10 -25.68
C GLN A 65 -3.63 -13.36 -24.33
N ALA A 66 -4.51 -13.83 -23.46
CA ALA A 66 -4.63 -13.24 -22.13
C ALA A 66 -4.40 -14.26 -21.01
N GLY A 67 -4.15 -13.78 -19.81
CA GLY A 67 -4.05 -14.58 -18.59
C GLY A 67 -5.08 -14.18 -17.56
N LEU A 68 -5.69 -15.14 -16.86
CA LEU A 68 -6.45 -14.95 -15.63
C LEU A 68 -5.68 -15.61 -14.51
N MET A 69 -5.21 -14.80 -13.55
CA MET A 69 -4.26 -15.19 -12.53
C MET A 69 -4.82 -14.97 -11.12
N ARG A 70 -4.34 -15.79 -10.20
CA ARG A 70 -4.54 -15.63 -8.76
C ARG A 70 -3.31 -16.13 -8.01
N LYS A 71 -3.19 -15.83 -6.70
CA LYS A 71 -2.08 -16.36 -5.90
C LYS A 71 -2.02 -17.88 -5.93
N VAL A 72 -3.16 -18.55 -5.74
CA VAL A 72 -3.25 -20.01 -5.72
C VAL A 72 -4.26 -20.48 -6.78
N ARG A 73 -3.81 -21.30 -7.75
CA ARG A 73 -4.62 -21.73 -8.90
C ARG A 73 -5.90 -22.47 -8.52
N VAL A 74 -5.84 -23.37 -7.55
CA VAL A 74 -7.01 -24.20 -7.16
C VAL A 74 -8.20 -23.36 -6.67
N THR A 75 -7.97 -22.16 -6.19
CA THR A 75 -9.01 -21.24 -5.69
C THR A 75 -9.76 -20.50 -6.81
N ILE A 76 -9.30 -20.54 -8.05
CA ILE A 76 -9.91 -19.86 -9.20
C ILE A 76 -11.26 -20.49 -9.56
N GLY A 77 -11.32 -21.83 -9.59
CA GLY A 77 -12.48 -22.58 -10.05
C GLY A 77 -13.79 -22.23 -9.33
N PRO A 78 -13.87 -22.36 -7.99
CA PRO A 78 -15.11 -22.19 -7.27
C PRO A 78 -15.55 -20.72 -7.12
N THR A 79 -14.72 -19.76 -7.50
CA THR A 79 -14.97 -18.31 -7.29
C THR A 79 -15.07 -17.54 -8.61
N VAL A 80 -13.93 -17.24 -9.17
CA VAL A 80 -13.81 -16.34 -10.34
C VAL A 80 -14.38 -16.94 -11.61
N LEU A 81 -14.19 -18.27 -11.85
CA LEU A 81 -14.71 -18.91 -13.07
C LEU A 81 -16.23 -18.96 -13.10
N VAL A 82 -16.90 -19.06 -11.95
CA VAL A 82 -18.36 -18.97 -11.87
C VAL A 82 -18.85 -17.61 -12.35
N THR A 83 -18.17 -16.54 -11.96
CA THR A 83 -18.47 -15.17 -12.42
C THR A 83 -18.14 -15.03 -13.91
N TYR A 84 -17.03 -15.60 -14.36
CA TYR A 84 -16.62 -15.53 -15.76
C TYR A 84 -17.59 -16.25 -16.69
N GLN A 85 -18.10 -17.40 -16.31
CA GLN A 85 -19.13 -18.13 -17.07
C GLN A 85 -20.43 -17.31 -17.22
N ARG A 86 -20.82 -16.55 -16.17
CA ARG A 86 -21.95 -15.61 -16.27
C ARG A 86 -21.65 -14.48 -17.25
N VAL A 87 -20.44 -13.97 -17.28
CA VAL A 87 -20.00 -12.95 -18.25
C VAL A 87 -20.10 -13.50 -19.67
N ILE A 88 -19.54 -14.69 -19.95
CA ILE A 88 -19.60 -15.36 -21.27
C ILE A 88 -21.06 -15.54 -21.72
N ALA A 89 -21.92 -16.02 -20.84
CA ALA A 89 -23.33 -16.21 -21.14
C ALA A 89 -24.06 -14.89 -21.46
N MET A 90 -23.67 -13.79 -20.77
CA MET A 90 -24.25 -12.46 -20.97
C MET A 90 -23.76 -11.81 -22.26
N THR A 91 -22.46 -11.90 -22.56
CA THR A 91 -21.85 -11.27 -23.73
C THR A 91 -22.10 -12.03 -25.03
N GLY A 92 -22.38 -13.32 -24.93
CA GLY A 92 -22.47 -14.21 -26.09
C GLY A 92 -21.13 -14.34 -26.82
N SER A 93 -20.00 -14.17 -26.15
CA SER A 93 -18.65 -14.17 -26.74
C SER A 93 -18.27 -15.53 -27.40
N GLY A 94 -18.96 -16.59 -27.04
CA GLY A 94 -18.70 -17.94 -27.55
C GLY A 94 -17.43 -18.58 -26.98
N ALA A 95 -16.88 -18.04 -25.92
CA ALA A 95 -15.73 -18.63 -25.23
C ALA A 95 -16.10 -19.98 -24.61
N HIS A 96 -15.29 -21.00 -24.84
CA HIS A 96 -15.54 -22.36 -24.32
C HIS A 96 -14.29 -22.89 -23.60
N PRO A 97 -14.48 -23.63 -22.48
CA PRO A 97 -13.39 -24.13 -21.67
C PRO A 97 -12.73 -25.37 -22.29
N TYR A 98 -11.42 -25.49 -22.08
CA TYR A 98 -10.64 -26.71 -22.32
C TYR A 98 -10.06 -27.21 -20.97
N GLY A 99 -10.10 -28.54 -20.74
CA GLY A 99 -9.57 -29.14 -19.49
C GLY A 99 -10.66 -29.61 -18.52
N GLY A 100 -11.88 -29.76 -18.93
CA GLY A 100 -12.97 -30.36 -18.15
C GLY A 100 -13.39 -29.54 -16.93
N LYS A 101 -13.46 -30.17 -15.74
CA LYS A 101 -13.90 -29.51 -14.49
C LYS A 101 -12.96 -28.43 -13.98
N SER A 102 -11.69 -28.47 -14.38
CA SER A 102 -10.67 -27.47 -14.02
C SER A 102 -10.04 -26.92 -15.30
N PRO A 103 -10.68 -25.94 -15.95
CA PRO A 103 -10.21 -25.41 -17.22
C PRO A 103 -8.76 -24.93 -17.14
N GLU A 104 -7.98 -25.28 -18.17
CA GLU A 104 -6.62 -24.76 -18.34
C GLU A 104 -6.63 -23.46 -19.14
N TRP A 105 -7.58 -23.34 -20.09
CA TRP A 105 -7.82 -22.13 -20.86
C TRP A 105 -9.25 -22.09 -21.41
N TYR A 106 -9.62 -20.94 -21.94
CA TYR A 106 -10.83 -20.75 -22.75
C TYR A 106 -10.43 -20.35 -24.17
N ASP A 107 -11.01 -21.02 -25.18
CA ASP A 107 -10.86 -20.69 -26.58
C ASP A 107 -12.04 -19.84 -27.08
N TYR A 108 -11.73 -18.81 -27.86
CA TYR A 108 -12.69 -17.91 -28.49
C TYR A 108 -12.84 -18.21 -29.98
N PRO A 109 -14.03 -17.99 -30.61
CA PRO A 109 -14.24 -18.25 -32.03
C PRO A 109 -13.30 -17.47 -32.96
N ASN A 110 -12.78 -16.33 -32.54
CA ASN A 110 -11.84 -15.50 -33.30
C ASN A 110 -10.37 -15.95 -33.16
N GLY A 111 -10.12 -17.06 -32.47
CA GLY A 111 -8.80 -17.63 -32.23
C GLY A 111 -8.07 -17.01 -31.05
N ALA A 112 -8.69 -16.11 -30.28
CA ALA A 112 -8.14 -15.63 -29.02
C ALA A 112 -8.23 -16.71 -27.93
N ARG A 113 -7.37 -16.61 -26.91
CA ARG A 113 -7.31 -17.56 -25.80
C ARG A 113 -7.08 -16.88 -24.46
N LEU A 114 -7.80 -17.36 -23.45
CA LEU A 114 -7.60 -16.98 -22.05
C LEU A 114 -7.00 -18.15 -21.28
N TRP A 115 -5.78 -18.00 -20.80
CA TRP A 115 -5.07 -18.96 -19.97
C TRP A 115 -5.41 -18.80 -18.50
N ILE A 116 -5.57 -19.91 -17.77
CA ILE A 116 -5.89 -19.92 -16.35
C ILE A 116 -4.67 -20.38 -15.57
N GLY A 117 -4.17 -19.54 -14.63
CA GLY A 117 -2.96 -19.84 -13.89
C GLY A 117 -2.94 -19.32 -12.46
N GLY A 118 -2.00 -19.82 -11.67
CA GLY A 118 -1.71 -19.34 -10.32
C GLY A 118 -0.23 -19.05 -10.17
N MET A 119 0.10 -18.18 -9.21
CA MET A 119 1.49 -17.86 -8.88
C MET A 119 2.16 -18.95 -8.01
N ASP A 120 1.40 -19.95 -7.57
CA ASP A 120 1.88 -21.19 -6.94
C ASP A 120 2.56 -22.15 -7.94
N ASP A 121 2.30 -22.03 -9.25
CA ASP A 121 3.03 -22.73 -10.33
C ASP A 121 3.42 -21.72 -11.43
N PRO A 122 4.37 -20.82 -11.16
CA PRO A 122 4.72 -19.75 -12.08
C PRO A 122 5.32 -20.25 -13.39
N GLY A 123 5.95 -21.44 -13.43
CA GLY A 123 6.58 -22.00 -14.62
C GLY A 123 5.61 -22.17 -15.80
N LYS A 124 4.39 -22.59 -15.54
CA LYS A 124 3.33 -22.71 -16.59
C LYS A 124 2.78 -21.37 -17.06
N VAL A 125 2.73 -20.40 -16.16
CA VAL A 125 2.19 -19.06 -16.41
C VAL A 125 3.16 -18.21 -17.20
N LEU A 126 4.45 -18.33 -16.87
CA LEU A 126 5.53 -17.49 -17.39
C LEU A 126 6.06 -17.96 -18.77
N SER A 127 5.64 -19.11 -19.25
CA SER A 127 6.12 -19.70 -20.51
C SER A 127 5.59 -19.04 -21.78
N GLY A 128 4.79 -17.97 -21.69
CA GLY A 128 4.23 -17.29 -22.85
C GLY A 128 4.05 -15.78 -22.66
N GLU A 129 4.10 -15.07 -23.79
CA GLU A 129 3.76 -13.64 -23.84
C GLU A 129 2.25 -13.45 -23.86
N ARG A 130 1.76 -12.40 -23.22
CA ARG A 130 0.34 -12.06 -23.14
C ARG A 130 0.09 -10.64 -23.61
N ASP A 131 -1.07 -10.43 -24.21
CA ASP A 131 -1.56 -9.09 -24.51
C ASP A 131 -2.13 -8.45 -23.26
N TRP A 132 -2.88 -9.23 -22.48
CA TRP A 132 -3.47 -8.77 -21.21
C TRP A 132 -3.34 -9.83 -20.13
N ILE A 133 -3.14 -9.37 -18.90
CA ILE A 133 -3.18 -10.23 -17.70
C ILE A 133 -4.14 -9.61 -16.71
N TYR A 134 -5.14 -10.38 -16.31
CA TYR A 134 -6.04 -10.03 -15.21
C TYR A 134 -5.69 -10.84 -13.98
N VAL A 135 -5.57 -10.14 -12.84
CA VAL A 135 -5.29 -10.73 -11.53
C VAL A 135 -6.50 -10.56 -10.62
N ASN A 136 -7.07 -11.66 -10.18
CA ASN A 136 -8.14 -11.65 -9.18
C ASN A 136 -7.55 -11.69 -7.78
N GLN A 137 -8.04 -10.82 -6.89
CA GLN A 137 -7.55 -10.64 -5.52
C GLN A 137 -6.04 -10.35 -5.50
N ALA A 138 -5.64 -9.27 -6.18
CA ALA A 138 -4.24 -8.86 -6.28
C ALA A 138 -3.59 -8.57 -4.92
N GLU A 139 -4.38 -8.30 -3.88
CA GLU A 139 -3.90 -8.15 -2.50
C GLU A 139 -3.26 -9.42 -1.92
N GLU A 140 -3.55 -10.59 -2.49
CA GLU A 140 -2.91 -11.85 -2.08
C GLU A 140 -1.51 -12.03 -2.68
N LEU A 141 -1.14 -11.28 -3.73
CA LEU A 141 0.15 -11.35 -4.39
C LEU A 141 1.22 -10.55 -3.64
N THR A 142 2.47 -11.00 -3.76
CA THR A 142 3.62 -10.16 -3.40
C THR A 142 3.93 -9.15 -4.52
N GLN A 143 4.67 -8.10 -4.20
CA GLN A 143 5.15 -7.16 -5.22
C GLN A 143 5.98 -7.87 -6.31
N ALA A 144 6.81 -8.85 -5.93
CA ALA A 144 7.61 -9.63 -6.86
C ALA A 144 6.76 -10.48 -7.81
N ASP A 145 5.64 -11.05 -7.32
CA ASP A 145 4.68 -11.76 -8.19
C ASP A 145 4.10 -10.80 -9.25
N TRP A 146 3.67 -9.60 -8.82
CA TRP A 146 3.11 -8.59 -9.72
C TRP A 146 4.12 -8.12 -10.77
N GLU A 147 5.34 -7.80 -10.36
CA GLU A 147 6.43 -7.41 -11.26
C GLU A 147 6.79 -8.53 -12.23
N THR A 148 6.75 -9.78 -11.79
CA THR A 148 6.93 -10.94 -12.66
C THR A 148 5.86 -11.00 -13.74
N LEU A 149 4.57 -10.79 -13.39
CA LEU A 149 3.48 -10.75 -14.35
C LEU A 149 3.60 -9.55 -15.31
N SER A 150 4.05 -8.39 -14.84
CA SER A 150 4.21 -7.21 -15.69
C SER A 150 5.22 -7.44 -16.83
N THR A 151 6.26 -8.25 -16.60
CA THR A 151 7.21 -8.64 -17.66
C THR A 151 6.60 -9.54 -18.74
N ARG A 152 5.42 -10.11 -18.52
CA ARG A 152 4.71 -11.00 -19.44
C ARG A 152 3.56 -10.34 -20.17
N ALA A 153 3.09 -9.20 -19.72
CA ALA A 153 2.10 -8.38 -20.42
C ALA A 153 2.80 -7.52 -21.49
N THR A 154 3.26 -8.15 -22.58
CA THR A 154 4.12 -7.53 -23.59
C THR A 154 3.37 -7.07 -24.84
N GLY A 155 2.10 -7.45 -25.02
CA GLY A 155 1.32 -7.15 -26.20
C GLY A 155 1.71 -7.95 -27.46
N ARG A 156 2.57 -8.95 -27.33
CA ARG A 156 3.10 -9.72 -28.47
C ARG A 156 2.25 -10.96 -28.83
N GLY A 157 1.19 -11.24 -28.08
CA GLY A 157 0.28 -12.35 -28.36
C GLY A 157 -0.44 -12.17 -29.69
N ALA A 158 -1.12 -11.04 -29.88
CA ALA A 158 -1.81 -10.65 -31.11
C ALA A 158 -1.26 -9.36 -31.73
N VAL A 159 -0.10 -8.92 -31.31
CA VAL A 159 0.48 -7.62 -31.71
C VAL A 159 -0.49 -6.48 -31.37
N THR A 160 -1.02 -6.48 -30.14
CA THR A 160 -1.92 -5.44 -29.67
C THR A 160 -1.15 -4.20 -29.25
N ALA A 161 -1.73 -3.04 -29.54
CA ALA A 161 -1.08 -1.76 -29.27
C ALA A 161 -1.01 -1.41 -27.77
N THR A 162 -1.83 -2.04 -26.91
CA THR A 162 -1.96 -1.62 -25.50
C THR A 162 -1.97 -2.85 -24.59
N PRO A 163 -0.79 -3.38 -24.23
CA PRO A 163 -0.69 -4.42 -23.22
C PRO A 163 -1.09 -3.87 -21.86
N MET A 164 -1.76 -4.69 -21.05
CA MET A 164 -2.22 -4.28 -19.72
C MET A 164 -2.06 -5.42 -18.71
N LEU A 165 -1.55 -5.06 -17.54
CA LEU A 165 -1.66 -5.87 -16.33
C LEU A 165 -2.67 -5.18 -15.40
N PHE A 166 -3.79 -5.84 -15.15
CA PHE A 166 -4.84 -5.26 -14.34
C PHE A 166 -5.52 -6.29 -13.44
N GLY A 167 -6.29 -5.82 -12.47
CA GLY A 167 -6.96 -6.72 -11.56
C GLY A 167 -7.94 -6.06 -10.63
N ASP A 168 -8.46 -6.86 -9.71
CA ASP A 168 -9.24 -6.39 -8.58
C ASP A 168 -8.58 -6.74 -7.26
N CYS A 169 -8.86 -5.95 -6.23
CA CYS A 169 -8.40 -6.22 -4.88
C CYS A 169 -9.40 -5.72 -3.83
N ASN A 170 -9.37 -6.34 -2.65
CA ASN A 170 -9.93 -5.74 -1.45
C ASN A 170 -8.83 -4.95 -0.74
N PRO A 171 -9.18 -3.93 0.07
CA PRO A 171 -8.18 -3.24 0.88
C PRO A 171 -7.45 -4.19 1.82
N GLY A 172 -6.15 -3.99 1.92
CA GLY A 172 -5.22 -4.69 2.80
C GLY A 172 -4.65 -3.77 3.89
N PRO A 173 -3.43 -4.06 4.38
CA PRO A 173 -2.69 -3.19 5.29
C PRO A 173 -2.36 -1.83 4.67
N ALA A 174 -2.19 -0.80 5.52
CA ALA A 174 -1.84 0.55 5.07
C ALA A 174 -0.44 0.64 4.43
N ASP A 175 0.45 -0.31 4.75
CA ASP A 175 1.80 -0.43 4.16
C ASP A 175 1.86 -1.38 2.95
N HIS A 176 0.73 -1.75 2.36
CA HIS A 176 0.68 -2.72 1.27
C HIS A 176 1.42 -2.22 0.01
N TRP A 177 2.09 -3.14 -0.73
CA TRP A 177 2.84 -2.80 -1.94
C TRP A 177 1.99 -2.11 -3.02
N ILE A 178 0.67 -2.38 -3.08
CA ILE A 178 -0.27 -1.73 -4.00
C ILE A 178 -0.31 -0.21 -3.76
N LEU A 179 -0.41 0.22 -2.48
CA LEU A 179 -0.42 1.64 -2.15
C LEU A 179 0.92 2.30 -2.47
N ARG A 180 2.04 1.65 -2.18
CA ARG A 180 3.38 2.15 -2.52
C ARG A 180 3.56 2.35 -4.03
N ARG A 181 3.06 1.41 -4.87
CA ARG A 181 3.11 1.56 -6.33
C ARG A 181 2.17 2.66 -6.83
N LYS A 182 0.97 2.82 -6.23
CA LYS A 182 0.06 3.95 -6.48
C LYS A 182 0.77 5.28 -6.22
N GLU A 183 1.40 5.42 -5.07
CA GLU A 183 2.11 6.65 -4.66
C GLU A 183 3.33 6.96 -5.54
N ALA A 184 4.03 5.92 -5.98
CA ALA A 184 5.14 6.04 -6.94
C ALA A 184 4.67 6.34 -8.39
N GLY A 185 3.36 6.41 -8.65
CA GLY A 185 2.81 6.64 -9.98
C GLY A 185 3.00 5.46 -10.95
N ALA A 186 3.40 4.28 -10.44
CA ALA A 186 3.62 3.08 -11.24
C ALA A 186 2.38 2.19 -11.39
N LEU A 187 1.28 2.53 -10.69
CA LEU A 187 0.01 1.79 -10.73
C LEU A 187 -1.16 2.75 -10.54
N THR A 188 -2.16 2.68 -11.42
CA THR A 188 -3.43 3.40 -11.23
C THR A 188 -4.36 2.58 -10.36
N LEU A 189 -4.80 3.13 -9.22
CA LEU A 189 -5.76 2.52 -8.32
C LEU A 189 -7.12 3.20 -8.46
N LEU A 190 -8.12 2.48 -8.98
CA LEU A 190 -9.49 2.93 -9.09
C LEU A 190 -10.27 2.54 -7.84
N GLU A 191 -10.83 3.51 -7.14
CA GLU A 191 -11.59 3.27 -5.91
C GLU A 191 -13.07 3.00 -6.23
N SER A 192 -13.56 1.83 -5.83
CA SER A 192 -14.91 1.33 -6.05
C SER A 192 -15.72 1.43 -4.76
N HIS A 193 -16.97 1.84 -4.88
CA HIS A 193 -17.91 1.99 -3.78
C HIS A 193 -19.14 1.10 -3.97
N HIS A 194 -19.87 0.81 -2.88
CA HIS A 194 -21.09 0.02 -2.99
C HIS A 194 -22.14 0.64 -3.91
N ALA A 195 -22.19 1.98 -3.98
CA ALA A 195 -23.08 2.72 -4.87
C ALA A 195 -22.77 2.48 -6.37
N ASP A 196 -21.56 2.02 -6.71
CA ASP A 196 -21.17 1.68 -8.07
C ASP A 196 -21.84 0.38 -8.56
N ASN A 197 -22.38 -0.44 -7.63
CA ASN A 197 -23.01 -1.70 -7.99
C ASN A 197 -24.53 -1.53 -8.15
N PRO A 198 -25.07 -1.62 -9.39
CA PRO A 198 -26.51 -1.48 -9.63
C PRO A 198 -27.36 -2.61 -9.04
N SER A 199 -26.75 -3.72 -8.61
CA SER A 199 -27.45 -4.76 -7.86
C SER A 199 -27.74 -4.37 -6.41
N LEU A 200 -26.96 -3.42 -5.86
CA LEU A 200 -27.09 -2.95 -4.48
C LEU A 200 -27.83 -1.62 -4.37
N TYR A 201 -27.64 -0.73 -5.35
CA TYR A 201 -28.22 0.61 -5.36
C TYR A 201 -28.95 0.88 -6.68
N THR A 202 -30.10 1.48 -6.61
CA THR A 202 -30.87 1.99 -7.76
C THR A 202 -30.24 3.26 -8.33
N ASP A 203 -30.73 3.77 -9.45
CA ASP A 203 -30.20 4.99 -10.09
C ASP A 203 -30.42 6.26 -9.25
N ASP A 204 -31.46 6.27 -8.42
CA ASP A 204 -31.78 7.33 -7.47
C ASP A 204 -31.07 7.17 -6.10
N GLY A 205 -30.12 6.23 -5.99
CA GLY A 205 -29.28 6.04 -4.81
C GLY A 205 -29.94 5.27 -3.66
N MET A 206 -31.10 4.67 -3.87
CA MET A 206 -31.78 3.85 -2.87
C MET A 206 -31.25 2.42 -2.86
N LEU A 207 -31.18 1.79 -1.68
CA LEU A 207 -30.83 0.38 -1.57
C LEU A 207 -31.93 -0.52 -2.19
N THR A 208 -31.49 -1.42 -3.06
CA THR A 208 -32.32 -2.56 -3.49
C THR A 208 -32.54 -3.54 -2.34
N ASP A 209 -33.44 -4.51 -2.50
CA ASP A 209 -33.62 -5.56 -1.47
C ASP A 209 -32.36 -6.42 -1.34
N GLN A 210 -31.62 -6.66 -2.42
CA GLN A 210 -30.29 -7.28 -2.33
C GLN A 210 -29.32 -6.37 -1.57
N GLY A 211 -29.31 -5.07 -1.87
CA GLY A 211 -28.48 -4.09 -1.18
C GLY A 211 -28.72 -4.06 0.32
N LYS A 212 -30.00 -4.07 0.76
CA LYS A 212 -30.35 -4.12 2.19
C LYS A 212 -29.77 -5.37 2.87
N ARG A 213 -29.89 -6.55 2.24
CA ARG A 213 -29.35 -7.80 2.80
C ARG A 213 -27.82 -7.77 2.87
N SER A 214 -27.16 -7.33 1.81
CA SER A 214 -25.69 -7.26 1.73
C SER A 214 -25.12 -6.25 2.73
N MET A 215 -25.70 -5.06 2.82
CA MET A 215 -25.24 -4.04 3.78
C MET A 215 -25.46 -4.51 5.23
N ALA A 216 -26.60 -5.11 5.55
CA ALA A 216 -26.85 -5.67 6.87
C ALA A 216 -25.86 -6.81 7.23
N ALA A 217 -25.39 -7.59 6.27
CA ALA A 217 -24.36 -8.61 6.50
C ALA A 217 -22.99 -7.97 6.77
N LEU A 218 -22.60 -6.97 5.99
CA LEU A 218 -21.34 -6.25 6.15
C LEU A 218 -21.32 -5.39 7.43
N ASP A 219 -22.43 -4.84 7.84
CA ASP A 219 -22.55 -4.04 9.07
C ASP A 219 -22.39 -4.88 10.36
N ARG A 220 -22.59 -6.19 10.28
CA ARG A 220 -22.32 -7.13 11.39
C ARG A 220 -20.84 -7.47 11.57
N LEU A 221 -19.99 -7.15 10.57
CA LEU A 221 -18.56 -7.31 10.73
C LEU A 221 -18.03 -6.37 11.81
N THR A 222 -16.91 -6.74 12.42
CA THR A 222 -16.25 -5.97 13.48
C THR A 222 -14.78 -5.70 13.12
N GLY A 223 -14.14 -4.79 13.85
CA GLY A 223 -12.71 -4.51 13.76
C GLY A 223 -12.22 -4.22 12.32
N VAL A 224 -11.03 -4.65 12.02
CA VAL A 224 -10.33 -4.47 10.74
C VAL A 224 -11.14 -5.04 9.55
N ARG A 225 -11.80 -6.17 9.74
CA ARG A 225 -12.63 -6.76 8.67
C ARG A 225 -13.76 -5.82 8.24
N LYS A 226 -14.40 -5.13 9.19
CA LYS A 226 -15.43 -4.12 8.88
C LYS A 226 -14.81 -2.94 8.14
N GLN A 227 -13.65 -2.45 8.58
CA GLN A 227 -12.96 -1.34 7.93
C GLN A 227 -12.63 -1.65 6.46
N ARG A 228 -12.09 -2.84 6.18
CA ARG A 228 -11.72 -3.27 4.84
C ARG A 228 -12.93 -3.62 3.97
N LEU A 229 -13.79 -4.51 4.45
CA LEU A 229 -14.83 -5.14 3.62
C LEU A 229 -16.14 -4.34 3.58
N ARG A 230 -16.39 -3.46 4.56
CA ARG A 230 -17.57 -2.59 4.59
C ARG A 230 -17.29 -1.16 4.14
N TYR A 231 -16.16 -0.61 4.58
CA TYR A 231 -15.82 0.80 4.30
C TYR A 231 -14.75 0.98 3.23
N GLY A 232 -14.11 -0.08 2.77
CA GLY A 232 -13.10 0.00 1.71
C GLY A 232 -11.78 0.64 2.15
N ARG A 233 -11.49 0.66 3.45
CA ARG A 233 -10.30 1.31 4.00
C ARG A 233 -9.11 0.37 4.02
N TRP A 234 -7.96 0.88 3.62
CA TRP A 234 -6.68 0.23 3.79
C TRP A 234 -6.21 0.41 5.23
N VAL A 235 -6.36 -0.62 6.03
CA VAL A 235 -6.03 -0.62 7.46
C VAL A 235 -5.35 -1.92 7.80
N GLY A 236 -4.51 -1.91 8.84
CA GLY A 236 -3.68 -3.04 9.19
C GLY A 236 -4.37 -4.29 9.75
N ALA A 237 -3.56 -5.16 10.36
CA ALA A 237 -4.02 -6.44 10.91
C ALA A 237 -4.79 -6.27 12.23
N GLU A 238 -5.50 -7.31 12.68
CA GLU A 238 -6.05 -7.35 14.05
C GLU A 238 -4.91 -7.25 15.07
N GLY A 239 -5.07 -6.36 16.06
CA GLY A 239 -4.05 -6.12 17.08
C GLY A 239 -3.13 -4.93 16.80
N GLU A 240 -3.30 -4.20 15.68
CA GLU A 240 -2.54 -2.98 15.43
C GLU A 240 -2.69 -1.96 16.54
N TYR A 241 -1.54 -1.37 16.89
CA TYR A 241 -1.48 -0.33 17.91
C TYR A 241 -1.97 1.03 17.36
N TYR A 242 -1.60 1.38 16.13
CA TYR A 242 -1.94 2.66 15.48
C TYR A 242 -2.99 2.48 14.38
N THR A 243 -4.20 2.10 14.74
CA THR A 243 -5.32 1.84 13.80
C THR A 243 -5.80 3.08 13.04
N GLN A 244 -5.38 4.28 13.47
CA GLN A 244 -5.72 5.56 12.84
C GLN A 244 -4.77 5.95 11.70
N LEU A 245 -3.67 5.23 11.47
CA LEU A 245 -2.75 5.47 10.37
C LEU A 245 -3.45 5.26 9.03
N ASP A 246 -3.28 6.24 8.14
CA ASP A 246 -3.87 6.26 6.80
C ASP A 246 -2.92 7.04 5.88
N SER A 247 -2.46 6.42 4.79
CA SER A 247 -1.48 7.04 3.90
C SER A 247 -2.01 8.33 3.25
N ASP A 248 -3.31 8.38 2.90
CA ASP A 248 -3.91 9.54 2.23
C ASP A 248 -4.05 10.75 3.19
N ARG A 249 -3.98 10.51 4.51
CA ARG A 249 -4.08 11.54 5.55
C ARG A 249 -2.73 11.96 6.13
N HIS A 250 -1.77 11.04 6.20
CA HIS A 250 -0.51 11.26 6.92
C HIS A 250 0.70 11.44 6.01
N ILE A 251 0.62 11.01 4.73
CA ILE A 251 1.71 11.24 3.77
C ILE A 251 1.40 12.49 2.97
N VAL A 252 2.29 13.48 3.09
CA VAL A 252 2.11 14.81 2.51
C VAL A 252 3.30 15.21 1.66
N ALA A 253 3.12 16.23 0.85
CA ALA A 253 4.24 16.86 0.14
C ALA A 253 5.22 17.50 1.15
N MET A 254 6.48 17.64 0.75
CA MET A 254 7.49 18.32 1.56
C MET A 254 7.01 19.74 1.92
N PRO A 255 6.91 20.10 3.22
CA PRO A 255 6.47 21.42 3.63
C PRO A 255 7.55 22.49 3.35
N GLN A 256 7.14 23.74 3.32
CA GLN A 256 8.03 24.91 3.27
C GLN A 256 8.48 25.24 4.71
N TYR A 257 9.51 24.58 5.22
CA TYR A 257 9.91 24.65 6.64
C TYR A 257 10.99 25.69 6.96
N ALA A 258 11.30 26.59 6.04
CA ALA A 258 12.25 27.67 6.29
C ALA A 258 11.82 28.52 7.49
N GLY A 259 12.70 28.65 8.48
CA GLY A 259 12.41 29.37 9.74
C GLY A 259 11.65 28.57 10.80
N TRP A 260 11.26 27.34 10.52
CA TRP A 260 10.65 26.47 11.51
C TRP A 260 11.71 25.79 12.39
N ARG A 261 11.32 25.39 13.60
CA ARG A 261 12.16 24.60 14.47
C ARG A 261 12.41 23.22 13.88
N VAL A 262 13.70 22.81 13.85
CA VAL A 262 14.13 21.49 13.36
C VAL A 262 14.84 20.75 14.48
N TRP A 263 14.62 19.44 14.60
CA TRP A 263 15.36 18.57 15.52
C TRP A 263 15.52 17.18 14.91
N GLY A 264 16.47 16.41 15.44
CA GLY A 264 16.69 15.01 15.11
C GLY A 264 16.31 14.09 16.26
N ALA A 265 16.04 12.84 15.93
CA ALA A 265 15.94 11.77 16.91
C ALA A 265 16.66 10.52 16.38
N LEU A 266 17.33 9.78 17.27
CA LEU A 266 18.17 8.65 16.91
C LEU A 266 17.94 7.48 17.85
N ASP A 267 17.74 6.31 17.29
CA ASP A 267 17.86 5.03 17.98
C ASP A 267 19.05 4.26 17.38
N TYR A 268 19.99 3.83 18.25
CA TYR A 268 21.24 3.24 17.77
C TYR A 268 21.18 1.72 17.80
N GLY A 269 21.52 1.10 16.68
CA GLY A 269 21.78 -0.31 16.57
C GLY A 269 23.01 -0.60 15.70
N PHE A 270 23.63 -1.77 15.87
CA PHE A 270 24.64 -2.31 14.97
C PHE A 270 24.12 -3.57 14.28
N SER A 271 23.71 -4.59 15.06
CA SER A 271 23.01 -5.77 14.54
C SER A 271 21.59 -5.45 14.10
N HIS A 272 20.94 -4.52 14.80
CA HIS A 272 19.71 -3.84 14.40
C HIS A 272 20.07 -2.56 13.64
N PRO A 273 19.17 -2.00 12.84
CA PRO A 273 19.43 -0.71 12.20
C PRO A 273 19.66 0.41 13.22
N LEU A 274 20.64 1.30 12.94
CA LEU A 274 20.54 2.65 13.45
C LEU A 274 19.41 3.32 12.68
N SER A 275 18.46 3.93 13.39
CA SER A 275 17.40 4.77 12.81
C SER A 275 17.57 6.21 13.24
N PHE A 276 17.69 7.14 12.27
CA PHE A 276 17.79 8.57 12.46
C PHE A 276 16.71 9.28 11.66
N GLY A 277 15.89 10.08 12.34
CA GLY A 277 14.84 10.89 11.75
C GLY A 277 15.07 12.39 11.96
N VAL A 278 14.70 13.19 10.96
CA VAL A 278 14.72 14.67 11.02
C VAL A 278 13.29 15.17 10.99
N TYR A 279 12.97 16.05 11.94
CA TYR A 279 11.62 16.56 12.17
C TYR A 279 11.60 18.09 12.14
N THR A 280 10.46 18.62 11.73
CA THR A 280 10.16 20.06 11.85
C THR A 280 8.74 20.26 12.35
N ILE A 281 8.46 21.44 12.90
CA ILE A 281 7.14 21.78 13.43
C ILE A 281 6.72 23.15 12.91
N ASP A 282 5.48 23.23 12.44
CA ASP A 282 4.90 24.48 11.97
C ASP A 282 4.30 25.32 13.10
N PRO A 283 3.87 26.57 12.83
CA PRO A 283 3.24 27.43 13.83
C PRO A 283 1.91 26.90 14.38
N ASP A 284 1.25 25.99 13.68
CA ASP A 284 -0.01 25.37 14.07
C ASP A 284 0.20 24.07 14.86
N ASP A 285 1.41 23.80 15.34
CA ASP A 285 1.83 22.59 16.10
C ASP A 285 1.76 21.28 15.29
N ASN A 286 1.79 21.35 13.97
CA ASN A 286 1.90 20.14 13.14
C ASN A 286 3.38 19.74 12.98
N VAL A 287 3.67 18.48 13.23
CA VAL A 287 5.01 17.89 13.11
C VAL A 287 5.13 17.18 11.78
N TYR A 288 6.24 17.39 11.10
CA TYR A 288 6.58 16.74 9.84
C TYR A 288 7.89 15.97 9.99
N CYS A 289 7.86 14.69 9.69
CA CYS A 289 9.08 13.92 9.49
C CYS A 289 9.59 14.17 8.06
N ILE A 290 10.69 14.91 7.94
CA ILE A 290 11.20 15.41 6.64
C ILE A 290 12.45 14.69 6.16
N GLY A 291 13.10 13.87 7.00
CA GLY A 291 14.28 13.09 6.64
C GLY A 291 14.39 11.79 7.42
N HIS A 292 14.97 10.77 6.80
CA HIS A 292 15.17 9.46 7.41
C HIS A 292 16.42 8.78 6.88
N HIS A 293 17.21 8.21 7.80
CA HIS A 293 18.33 7.33 7.49
C HIS A 293 18.27 6.12 8.42
N ALA A 294 18.25 4.90 7.85
CA ALA A 294 18.33 3.66 8.61
C ALA A 294 19.22 2.65 7.89
N LYS A 295 20.21 2.10 8.59
CA LYS A 295 21.08 1.02 8.12
C LYS A 295 21.57 0.16 9.28
N HIS A 296 21.74 -1.13 9.04
CA HIS A 296 22.35 -2.08 9.97
C HIS A 296 23.76 -2.47 9.53
N LYS A 297 24.59 -2.94 10.45
CA LYS A 297 25.97 -3.40 10.21
C LYS A 297 26.90 -2.32 9.63
N TRP A 298 26.53 -1.05 9.82
CA TRP A 298 27.39 0.08 9.49
C TRP A 298 28.12 0.57 10.74
N TYR A 299 29.33 1.10 10.52
CA TYR A 299 30.08 1.75 11.57
C TYR A 299 29.71 3.23 11.65
N ILE A 300 30.01 3.85 12.82
CA ILE A 300 29.66 5.24 13.11
C ILE A 300 30.12 6.22 12.03
N PRO A 301 31.35 6.12 11.45
CA PRO A 301 31.76 7.04 10.38
C PRO A 301 30.81 7.00 9.16
N GLN A 302 30.37 5.81 8.73
CA GLN A 302 29.46 5.65 7.60
C GLN A 302 28.08 6.25 7.89
N HIS A 303 27.57 6.05 9.11
CA HIS A 303 26.33 6.68 9.55
C HIS A 303 26.44 8.21 9.59
N ALA A 304 27.55 8.72 10.13
CA ALA A 304 27.78 10.17 10.23
C ALA A 304 27.86 10.81 8.82
N ASP A 305 28.55 10.17 7.88
CA ASP A 305 28.62 10.65 6.49
C ASP A 305 27.24 10.66 5.83
N ALA A 306 26.43 9.61 6.00
CA ALA A 306 25.07 9.56 5.48
C ALA A 306 24.10 10.53 6.16
N MET A 307 24.31 10.84 7.45
CA MET A 307 23.57 11.89 8.15
C MET A 307 23.97 13.28 7.64
N ASP A 308 25.26 13.52 7.34
CA ASP A 308 25.73 14.74 6.70
C ASP A 308 25.05 14.93 5.33
N ASP A 309 25.09 13.91 4.46
CA ASP A 309 24.44 13.95 3.14
C ASP A 309 22.94 14.23 3.25
N LEU A 310 22.25 13.61 4.22
CA LEU A 310 20.82 13.83 4.46
C LEU A 310 20.55 15.29 4.88
N LEU A 311 21.29 15.81 5.86
CA LEU A 311 21.12 17.18 6.36
C LEU A 311 21.45 18.21 5.27
N ASP A 312 22.51 18.00 4.49
CA ASP A 312 22.86 18.83 3.35
C ASP A 312 21.75 18.86 2.29
N SER A 313 21.16 17.70 1.99
CA SER A 313 20.01 17.59 1.05
C SER A 313 18.78 18.37 1.51
N LEU A 314 18.60 18.49 2.82
CA LEU A 314 17.53 19.25 3.47
C LEU A 314 17.90 20.73 3.69
N GLY A 315 19.14 21.14 3.42
CA GLY A 315 19.63 22.49 3.72
C GLY A 315 19.67 22.81 5.23
N ILE A 316 19.94 21.81 6.07
CA ILE A 316 19.98 21.90 7.52
C ILE A 316 21.43 21.79 7.98
N GLU A 317 21.91 22.79 8.71
CA GLU A 317 23.23 22.74 9.31
C GLU A 317 23.24 21.84 10.56
N LYS A 318 24.19 20.91 10.64
CA LYS A 318 24.32 20.01 11.80
C LYS A 318 24.72 20.71 13.09
N TRP A 319 25.47 21.82 12.98
CA TRP A 319 25.95 22.57 14.15
C TRP A 319 24.78 23.26 14.84
N GLY A 320 24.54 22.87 16.11
CA GLY A 320 23.39 23.32 16.87
C GLY A 320 22.08 22.60 16.62
N LEU A 321 22.05 21.62 15.70
CA LEU A 321 20.89 20.74 15.54
C LEU A 321 20.72 19.91 16.82
N ARG A 322 19.60 20.10 17.51
CA ARG A 322 19.23 19.30 18.67
C ARG A 322 18.91 17.87 18.22
N ILE A 323 19.58 16.86 18.76
CA ILE A 323 19.33 15.45 18.47
C ILE A 323 19.12 14.70 19.78
N VAL A 324 17.93 14.13 19.96
CA VAL A 324 17.64 13.24 21.09
C VAL A 324 17.95 11.80 20.71
N ALA A 325 18.65 11.05 21.59
CA ALA A 325 19.08 9.71 21.31
C ALA A 325 18.76 8.73 22.46
N GLY A 326 18.57 7.46 22.09
CA GLY A 326 18.37 6.38 23.06
C GLY A 326 19.50 6.28 24.07
N HIS A 327 19.20 5.84 25.29
CA HIS A 327 20.18 5.78 26.38
C HIS A 327 21.38 4.88 26.10
N ASP A 328 21.24 3.92 25.20
CA ASP A 328 22.30 3.00 24.78
C ASP A 328 23.50 3.71 24.16
N CYS A 329 23.29 4.90 23.62
CA CYS A 329 24.37 5.75 23.09
C CYS A 329 25.42 6.14 24.14
N TRP A 330 25.12 6.09 25.43
CA TRP A 330 26.04 6.44 26.54
C TRP A 330 26.57 5.23 27.31
N ASN A 331 26.30 4.01 26.83
CA ASN A 331 26.86 2.80 27.43
C ASN A 331 28.28 2.57 26.88
N ALA A 332 29.27 2.52 27.77
CA ALA A 332 30.62 2.15 27.40
C ALA A 332 30.75 0.60 27.30
N GLY A 333 31.43 0.14 26.29
CA GLY A 333 31.79 -1.28 26.17
C GLY A 333 32.87 -1.70 27.18
N LYS A 334 32.98 -3.00 27.49
CA LYS A 334 34.02 -3.50 28.39
C LYS A 334 35.45 -3.26 27.85
N ASP A 335 35.59 -3.31 26.53
CA ASP A 335 36.88 -3.21 25.84
C ASP A 335 37.08 -1.84 25.14
N ASP A 336 36.08 -0.97 25.19
CA ASP A 336 36.11 0.33 24.59
C ASP A 336 35.47 1.34 25.56
N PRO A 337 36.27 2.20 26.21
CA PRO A 337 35.77 3.18 27.16
C PRO A 337 35.02 4.34 26.49
N GLU A 338 35.11 4.45 25.15
CA GLU A 338 34.46 5.50 24.39
C GLU A 338 33.02 5.13 24.05
N THR A 339 32.09 5.96 24.45
CA THR A 339 30.66 5.73 24.18
C THR A 339 30.29 5.99 22.70
N ILE A 340 29.14 5.49 22.27
CA ILE A 340 28.57 5.80 20.94
C ILE A 340 28.42 7.32 20.78
N ALA A 341 27.91 8.01 21.83
CA ALA A 341 27.74 9.45 21.84
C ALA A 341 29.08 10.20 21.68
N ASP A 342 30.15 9.72 22.34
CA ASP A 342 31.49 10.32 22.19
C ASP A 342 32.04 10.18 20.75
N LYS A 343 31.81 9.03 20.13
CA LYS A 343 32.22 8.77 18.74
C LYS A 343 31.49 9.65 17.74
N PHE A 344 30.18 9.86 17.93
CA PHE A 344 29.41 10.80 17.12
C PHE A 344 29.80 12.27 17.40
N ALA A 345 30.13 12.61 18.65
CA ALA A 345 30.59 13.95 19.00
C ALA A 345 31.89 14.35 18.27
N LYS A 346 32.80 13.39 18.03
CA LYS A 346 34.00 13.61 17.20
C LYS A 346 33.68 13.93 15.73
N ARG A 347 32.49 13.53 15.28
CA ARG A 347 31.96 13.85 13.94
C ARG A 347 31.09 15.10 13.92
N GLY A 348 30.98 15.81 15.06
CA GLY A 348 30.21 17.03 15.21
C GLY A 348 28.73 16.85 15.60
N TYR A 349 28.32 15.65 15.97
CA TYR A 349 26.97 15.35 16.43
C TYR A 349 26.90 15.30 17.95
N ILE A 350 26.17 16.21 18.55
CA ILE A 350 25.97 16.26 20.01
C ILE A 350 24.58 15.76 20.33
N PHE A 351 24.50 14.68 21.10
CA PHE A 351 23.23 14.04 21.46
C PHE A 351 22.76 14.45 22.85
N GLU A 352 21.45 14.63 23.01
CA GLU A 352 20.74 14.70 24.27
C GLU A 352 20.06 13.35 24.56
N ARG A 353 19.94 13.04 25.89
CA ARG A 353 19.25 11.79 26.29
C ARG A 353 17.75 11.90 26.02
N ALA A 354 17.20 10.98 25.26
CA ALA A 354 15.77 10.88 25.02
C ALA A 354 14.99 10.46 26.27
N ILE A 355 13.73 10.84 26.34
CA ILE A 355 12.76 10.25 27.28
C ILE A 355 12.35 8.89 26.74
N ILE A 356 12.81 7.79 27.37
CA ILE A 356 12.72 6.43 26.83
C ILE A 356 11.45 5.67 27.26
N SER A 357 10.51 6.27 27.98
CA SER A 357 9.27 5.59 28.38
C SER A 357 8.47 5.15 27.15
N ARG A 358 8.37 3.82 26.92
CA ARG A 358 7.68 3.28 25.74
C ARG A 358 6.20 3.65 25.74
N ILE A 359 5.49 3.40 26.83
CA ILE A 359 4.03 3.65 26.93
C ILE A 359 3.73 5.15 26.74
N LEU A 360 4.48 6.04 27.42
CA LEU A 360 4.26 7.48 27.28
C LEU A 360 4.60 7.95 25.85
N GLY A 361 5.69 7.48 25.29
CA GLY A 361 6.09 7.81 23.92
C GLY A 361 5.11 7.26 22.88
N ALA A 362 4.64 6.01 23.04
CA ALA A 362 3.63 5.43 22.17
C ALA A 362 2.31 6.20 22.22
N ARG A 363 1.89 6.65 23.41
CA ARG A 363 0.69 7.48 23.59
C ARG A 363 0.86 8.86 22.94
N ALA A 364 1.97 9.55 23.18
CA ALA A 364 2.25 10.86 22.59
C ALA A 364 2.27 10.81 21.05
N LEU A 365 2.84 9.73 20.49
CA LEU A 365 2.80 9.45 19.06
C LEU A 365 1.35 9.23 18.58
N GLY A 366 0.58 8.38 19.26
CA GLY A 366 -0.81 8.08 18.93
C GLY A 366 -1.73 9.31 18.95
N GLU A 367 -1.53 10.22 19.92
CA GLU A 367 -2.28 11.48 20.01
C GLU A 367 -2.05 12.36 18.78
N ARG A 368 -0.80 12.45 18.27
CA ARG A 368 -0.49 13.22 17.06
C ARG A 368 -0.94 12.57 15.75
N LEU A 369 -1.20 11.28 15.72
CA LEU A 369 -1.82 10.63 14.55
C LEU A 369 -3.30 10.96 14.41
N GLY A 370 -3.90 11.64 15.40
CA GLY A 370 -5.31 11.98 15.40
C GLY A 370 -6.23 10.77 15.58
N ASN A 371 -7.52 11.00 15.54
CA ASN A 371 -8.50 9.91 15.65
C ASN A 371 -9.77 10.22 14.83
N PRO A 372 -9.95 9.61 13.66
CA PRO A 372 -11.12 9.83 12.82
C PRO A 372 -12.41 9.19 13.39
N ALA A 373 -12.27 8.33 14.40
CA ALA A 373 -13.42 7.64 15.01
C ALA A 373 -14.04 8.40 16.21
N CYS A 374 -13.39 9.49 16.65
CA CYS A 374 -13.94 10.39 17.68
C CYS A 374 -15.08 11.26 17.11
N ASP A 375 -15.92 11.77 18.00
CA ASP A 375 -16.93 12.77 17.68
C ASP A 375 -16.71 14.01 18.58
N PRO A 376 -16.27 15.17 18.03
CA PRO A 376 -15.84 15.38 16.63
C PRO A 376 -14.53 14.65 16.30
N PRO A 377 -14.28 14.33 15.01
CA PRO A 377 -13.05 13.70 14.58
C PRO A 377 -11.82 14.57 14.89
N ILE A 378 -10.75 13.93 15.39
CA ILE A 378 -9.48 14.60 15.70
C ILE A 378 -8.58 14.49 14.45
N ALA A 379 -8.18 15.64 13.91
CA ALA A 379 -7.25 15.71 12.78
C ALA A 379 -5.83 15.24 13.19
N PRO A 380 -5.04 14.65 12.25
CA PRO A 380 -3.64 14.36 12.52
C PRO A 380 -2.82 15.64 12.65
N SER A 381 -1.80 15.61 13.50
CA SER A 381 -0.76 16.63 13.63
C SER A 381 0.65 16.05 13.55
N LEU A 382 0.80 14.82 13.01
CA LEU A 382 2.05 14.20 12.61
C LEU A 382 1.93 13.73 11.16
N PHE A 383 2.87 14.18 10.34
CA PHE A 383 2.91 13.92 8.91
C PHE A 383 4.26 13.37 8.47
N PHE A 384 4.26 12.61 7.40
CA PHE A 384 5.44 12.01 6.78
C PHE A 384 5.53 12.48 5.33
N VAL A 385 6.74 12.74 4.85
CA VAL A 385 6.97 13.00 3.43
C VAL A 385 7.32 11.68 2.71
N ALA A 386 7.25 11.66 1.39
CA ALA A 386 7.45 10.42 0.62
C ALA A 386 8.76 9.68 0.97
N GLN A 387 9.86 10.40 1.18
CA GLN A 387 11.17 9.80 1.55
C GLN A 387 11.23 9.21 2.96
N THR A 388 10.29 9.56 3.84
CA THR A 388 10.18 9.00 5.20
C THR A 388 9.13 7.89 5.30
N ARG A 389 8.63 7.39 4.16
CA ARG A 389 7.69 6.29 4.07
C ARG A 389 8.10 5.05 4.87
N PRO A 390 9.39 4.63 4.95
CA PRO A 390 9.78 3.48 5.75
C PRO A 390 9.38 3.58 7.23
N ILE A 391 9.41 4.79 7.81
CA ILE A 391 8.93 5.03 9.19
C ILE A 391 7.43 4.77 9.28
N PHE A 392 6.63 5.36 8.37
CA PHE A 392 5.19 5.14 8.31
C PHE A 392 4.86 3.64 8.23
N ASP A 393 5.55 2.90 7.35
CA ASP A 393 5.36 1.47 7.16
C ASP A 393 5.72 0.66 8.42
N THR A 394 6.73 1.09 9.18
CA THR A 394 7.07 0.49 10.48
C THR A 394 5.95 0.73 11.50
N LEU A 395 5.45 1.96 11.63
CA LEU A 395 4.37 2.28 12.56
C LEU A 395 3.08 1.51 12.22
N ALA A 396 2.77 1.33 10.92
CA ALA A 396 1.60 0.60 10.47
C ALA A 396 1.64 -0.91 10.82
N ARG A 397 2.82 -1.46 11.13
CA ARG A 397 2.99 -2.86 11.55
C ARG A 397 3.03 -3.06 13.06
N MET A 398 3.10 -1.98 13.85
CA MET A 398 3.16 -2.09 15.30
C MET A 398 1.85 -2.69 15.86
N VAL A 399 2.01 -3.66 16.75
CA VAL A 399 0.89 -4.37 17.40
C VAL A 399 0.96 -4.21 18.91
N HIS A 400 -0.18 -4.37 19.57
CA HIS A 400 -0.22 -4.39 21.04
C HIS A 400 0.61 -5.54 21.60
N ASP A 401 1.33 -5.30 22.69
CA ASP A 401 1.99 -6.38 23.44
C ASP A 401 0.91 -7.26 24.09
N PRO A 402 0.88 -8.58 23.79
CA PRO A 402 -0.11 -9.49 24.39
C PRO A 402 -0.06 -9.54 25.93
N LYS A 403 1.07 -9.16 26.53
CA LYS A 403 1.26 -9.14 27.99
C LYS A 403 0.87 -7.81 28.61
N ASN A 404 0.88 -6.74 27.84
CA ASN A 404 0.53 -5.40 28.27
C ASN A 404 -0.11 -4.61 27.09
N ALA A 405 -1.42 -4.59 27.01
CA ALA A 405 -2.17 -3.97 25.94
C ALA A 405 -1.95 -2.43 25.81
N GLU A 406 -1.35 -1.80 26.81
CA GLU A 406 -0.98 -0.37 26.76
C GLU A 406 0.39 -0.14 26.08
N ASP A 407 1.17 -1.20 25.89
CA ASP A 407 2.50 -1.15 25.24
C ASP A 407 2.46 -1.71 23.82
N VAL A 408 3.45 -1.32 23.04
CA VAL A 408 3.73 -1.86 21.71
C VAL A 408 4.60 -3.10 21.85
N LEU A 409 4.29 -4.18 21.15
CA LEU A 409 5.12 -5.38 21.12
C LEU A 409 6.52 -5.04 20.62
N LYS A 410 7.54 -5.42 21.40
CA LYS A 410 8.93 -5.27 20.96
C LYS A 410 9.26 -6.33 19.91
N VAL A 411 9.73 -5.87 18.75
CA VAL A 411 10.11 -6.73 17.63
C VAL A 411 11.54 -6.42 17.20
N ASN A 412 12.40 -7.43 17.20
CA ASN A 412 13.76 -7.27 16.71
C ASN A 412 13.79 -7.35 15.17
N ALA A 413 14.69 -6.60 14.55
CA ALA A 413 14.96 -6.75 13.13
C ALA A 413 15.53 -8.14 12.79
N ASP A 414 15.24 -8.63 11.59
CA ASP A 414 15.82 -9.87 11.07
C ASP A 414 17.31 -9.73 10.70
N GLY A 415 17.92 -10.80 10.20
CA GLY A 415 19.34 -10.82 9.82
C GLY A 415 19.72 -9.83 8.70
N ASP A 416 18.73 -9.37 7.95
CA ASP A 416 18.84 -8.36 6.89
C ASP A 416 18.49 -6.94 7.38
N GLY A 417 18.22 -6.78 8.68
CA GLY A 417 17.87 -5.49 9.29
C GLY A 417 16.45 -5.01 8.97
N ARG A 418 15.51 -5.94 8.73
CA ARG A 418 14.12 -5.63 8.37
C ARG A 418 13.15 -6.03 9.48
N GLY A 419 12.03 -5.32 9.56
CA GLY A 419 10.90 -5.72 10.40
C GLY A 419 11.01 -5.41 11.89
N GLY A 420 12.07 -4.71 12.33
CA GLY A 420 12.27 -4.26 13.70
C GLY A 420 11.41 -3.08 14.11
N ASP A 421 11.53 -2.67 15.38
CA ASP A 421 10.86 -1.50 15.97
C ASP A 421 11.79 -0.27 16.11
N ASP A 422 12.98 -0.29 15.47
CA ASP A 422 13.98 0.78 15.57
C ASP A 422 13.43 2.14 15.10
N ASP A 423 12.67 2.18 14.00
CA ASP A 423 12.01 3.39 13.53
C ASP A 423 10.94 3.87 14.50
N PHE A 424 10.18 2.97 15.13
CA PHE A 424 9.20 3.32 16.15
C PHE A 424 9.86 3.96 17.38
N ASP A 425 10.97 3.37 17.86
CA ASP A 425 11.70 3.89 19.01
C ASP A 425 12.25 5.30 18.73
N GLN A 426 12.79 5.53 17.54
CA GLN A 426 13.26 6.82 17.10
C GLN A 426 12.12 7.86 17.02
N VAL A 427 10.94 7.53 16.41
CA VAL A 427 9.80 8.46 16.30
C VAL A 427 9.26 8.84 17.67
N ARG A 428 9.10 7.88 18.61
CA ARG A 428 8.61 8.20 19.95
C ARG A 428 9.57 9.10 20.72
N TYR A 429 10.90 8.98 20.53
CA TYR A 429 11.86 9.94 21.08
C TYR A 429 11.64 11.33 20.51
N ALA A 430 11.41 11.44 19.21
CA ALA A 430 11.12 12.72 18.56
C ALA A 430 9.85 13.36 19.11
N MET A 431 8.76 12.61 19.30
CA MET A 431 7.49 13.12 19.81
C MET A 431 7.60 13.57 21.27
N MET A 432 8.34 12.83 22.08
CA MET A 432 8.61 13.24 23.48
C MET A 432 9.49 14.49 23.58
N ALA A 433 10.28 14.80 22.56
CA ALA A 433 11.13 16.00 22.52
C ALA A 433 10.38 17.27 22.11
N VAL A 434 9.21 17.19 21.50
CA VAL A 434 8.42 18.35 21.02
C VAL A 434 8.10 19.31 22.16
N GLY A 435 7.65 18.81 23.31
CA GLY A 435 7.19 19.60 24.46
C GLY A 435 8.27 19.98 25.46
N THR A 436 9.54 19.56 25.30
CA THR A 436 10.62 19.89 26.26
C THR A 436 11.27 21.22 25.91
N PRO A 437 11.50 22.12 26.91
CA PRO A 437 12.21 23.36 26.66
C PRO A 437 13.60 23.12 26.07
N GLU A 438 14.00 23.94 25.12
CA GLU A 438 15.34 23.89 24.54
C GLU A 438 16.40 24.26 25.59
N THR A 439 17.35 23.37 25.82
CA THR A 439 18.56 23.64 26.54
C THR A 439 19.70 24.15 25.64
N ALA A 440 19.52 24.01 24.31
CA ALA A 440 20.45 24.51 23.30
C ALA A 440 19.78 25.57 22.41
N ILE A 441 20.59 26.51 21.91
CA ILE A 441 20.15 27.55 20.96
C ILE A 441 19.57 26.87 19.72
N GLY A 442 18.24 26.99 19.52
CA GLY A 442 17.55 26.38 18.42
C GLY A 442 18.07 26.84 17.06
N VAL A 443 18.49 25.93 16.22
CA VAL A 443 18.83 26.21 14.82
C VAL A 443 17.53 26.29 14.03
N PHE A 444 17.29 27.47 13.46
CA PHE A 444 16.21 27.67 12.49
C PHE A 444 16.77 27.34 11.11
N ALA A 445 16.02 26.59 10.30
CA ALA A 445 16.41 26.31 8.93
C ALA A 445 16.60 27.64 8.17
N GLN A 446 17.86 27.96 7.80
CA GLN A 446 18.13 29.11 6.96
C GLN A 446 17.77 28.75 5.53
N GLY A 447 16.57 29.19 5.11
CA GLY A 447 15.95 28.80 3.88
C GLY A 447 16.73 29.22 2.63
N ARG A 448 17.04 28.27 1.81
CA ARG A 448 16.85 28.32 0.33
C ARG A 448 16.58 26.89 -0.13
N ALA A 449 15.32 26.57 -0.35
CA ALA A 449 14.98 25.44 -1.21
C ALA A 449 15.62 25.69 -2.58
N ARG A 450 16.69 24.96 -2.91
CA ARG A 450 17.19 24.89 -4.28
C ARG A 450 16.20 24.04 -5.05
N VAL A 451 15.36 24.70 -5.86
CA VAL A 451 14.65 24.05 -6.94
C VAL A 451 15.72 23.40 -7.85
N PRO A 452 15.67 22.11 -8.14
CA PRO A 452 16.61 21.51 -9.09
C PRO A 452 16.38 22.14 -10.46
N MET A 453 17.32 22.99 -10.88
CA MET A 453 17.37 23.52 -12.25
C MET A 453 17.65 22.38 -13.18
N GLY A 454 16.71 22.06 -14.06
CA GLY A 454 16.86 21.11 -15.15
C GLY A 454 18.12 21.45 -15.96
N GLY A 455 19.05 20.49 -16.05
CA GLY A 455 20.29 20.64 -16.80
C GLY A 455 20.03 20.75 -18.30
N GLU A 456 20.13 21.94 -18.86
CA GLU A 456 20.30 22.15 -20.30
C GLU A 456 21.63 21.54 -20.75
N LYS A 457 21.55 20.48 -21.55
CA LYS A 457 22.71 19.97 -22.29
C LYS A 457 23.14 21.01 -23.34
N ARG A 458 24.17 21.80 -23.04
CA ARG A 458 24.89 22.55 -24.09
C ARG A 458 25.70 21.57 -24.94
N GLY A 459 25.29 21.41 -26.20
CA GLY A 459 26.07 20.76 -27.25
C GLY A 459 27.40 21.49 -27.46
N ARG A 460 28.49 20.74 -27.56
CA ARG A 460 29.74 21.22 -28.14
C ARG A 460 29.80 20.80 -29.61
N ARG A 461 30.10 21.76 -30.44
CA ARG A 461 30.62 21.59 -31.79
C ARG A 461 32.02 20.99 -31.74
#